data_4881a116f16c14d734eb782457f3ba69
#
_entry.id   4881a116f16c14d734eb782457f3ba69
#
_cell.length_a   1.000
_cell.length_b   1.000
_cell.length_c   1.000
_cell.angle_alpha   90.00
_cell.angle_beta   90.00
_cell.angle_gamma   90.00
#
_symmetry.space_group_name_H-M   'P 1'
#
loop_
_entity.id
_entity.type
_entity.pdbx_description
1 polymer ?
#
loop_
_entity_poly.entity_id
_entity_poly.type
_entity_poly.pdbx_seq_one_letter_code
_entity_poly.pdbx_strand_id
1 'polypeptide(L)'
;SYSVAGIVPSFVDLKFLYVELDSYVYYNTNFIGDSNSLKSSVIDSVSQYSRSGELNKFGGRFKYSKMTSVIDGVDESITSNITNVLIRRNLKAMIDVFTQYELCFDNQFYHELDAYNIKSTGFSVSGVDGTVYLADRVVEGSNIGNLFLFKLTDDIDVEIVSTNFGTVDYEKGEILINTVNITSTLLPENTVEIQAVPLSNDVLGRKELYLQLSTEKSNFTMRQDLISSGANVSGTRFDVQSSYSNGNKVRGAIVTSSAGGGKLVGYVNGQAYYGEFHTMPDGTKMTGSSHSVNST
;
A
#
# COMPACT_ATOMS: atom_id res chain seq x y z
N SER A 1 -20.51 -11.44 43.82
CA SER A 1 -20.51 -10.13 43.13
C SER A 1 -20.85 -9.09 44.17
N TYR A 2 -19.91 -8.23 44.51
CA TYR A 2 -20.14 -7.12 45.45
C TYR A 2 -20.38 -5.85 44.59
N SER A 3 -21.62 -5.41 44.50
CA SER A 3 -21.93 -4.09 43.95
C SER A 3 -21.88 -3.06 45.08
N VAL A 4 -21.10 -2.00 44.88
CA VAL A 4 -21.11 -0.82 45.74
C VAL A 4 -22.44 -0.08 45.48
N ALA A 5 -23.16 0.27 46.54
CA ALA A 5 -24.46 0.95 46.43
C ALA A 5 -24.29 2.26 45.60
N GLY A 6 -25.06 2.38 44.54
CA GLY A 6 -25.04 3.53 43.62
C GLY A 6 -24.23 3.35 42.34
N ILE A 7 -23.54 2.20 42.13
CA ILE A 7 -22.84 1.89 40.88
C ILE A 7 -23.63 0.81 40.14
N VAL A 8 -24.17 1.13 38.99
CA VAL A 8 -24.80 0.17 38.08
C VAL A 8 -23.75 -0.15 37.00
N PRO A 9 -23.13 -1.35 37.02
CA PRO A 9 -22.19 -1.72 35.97
C PRO A 9 -22.93 -1.90 34.65
N SER A 10 -22.50 -1.23 33.63
CA SER A 10 -22.99 -1.42 32.26
C SER A 10 -21.89 -2.12 31.46
N PHE A 11 -22.22 -3.22 30.82
CA PHE A 11 -21.36 -3.90 29.86
C PHE A 11 -21.60 -3.30 28.49
N VAL A 12 -20.57 -2.73 27.89
CA VAL A 12 -20.61 -2.18 26.54
C VAL A 12 -19.66 -2.98 25.68
N ASP A 13 -20.09 -3.38 24.50
CA ASP A 13 -19.20 -4.03 23.53
C ASP A 13 -18.08 -3.09 23.13
N LEU A 14 -16.85 -3.58 23.21
CA LEU A 14 -15.67 -2.84 22.81
C LEU A 14 -15.68 -2.60 21.30
N LYS A 15 -15.65 -1.35 20.91
CA LYS A 15 -15.48 -0.95 19.52
C LYS A 15 -13.98 -0.79 19.24
N PHE A 16 -13.39 -1.74 18.55
CA PHE A 16 -11.99 -1.69 18.17
C PHE A 16 -11.75 -0.90 16.89
N LEU A 17 -10.72 -0.07 16.90
CA LEU A 17 -10.07 0.47 15.72
C LEU A 17 -8.71 -0.20 15.60
N TYR A 18 -8.56 -1.06 14.61
CA TYR A 18 -7.30 -1.74 14.35
C TYR A 18 -6.42 -0.89 13.43
N VAL A 19 -5.14 -0.82 13.77
CA VAL A 19 -4.09 -0.28 12.89
C VAL A 19 -3.31 -1.45 12.34
N GLU A 20 -3.08 -1.48 11.05
CA GLU A 20 -2.32 -2.49 10.32
C GLU A 20 -1.22 -1.82 9.52
N LEU A 21 -0.09 -2.48 9.40
CA LEU A 21 1.09 -1.96 8.71
C LEU A 21 1.41 -2.82 7.50
N ASP A 22 1.68 -2.17 6.37
CA ASP A 22 2.34 -2.79 5.23
C ASP A 22 3.70 -2.11 5.04
N SER A 23 4.75 -2.81 5.48
CA SER A 23 6.08 -2.25 5.62
C SER A 23 7.09 -2.98 4.74
N TYR A 24 7.81 -2.21 3.93
CA TYR A 24 9.01 -2.65 3.22
C TYR A 24 10.22 -2.21 4.03
N VAL A 25 10.97 -3.16 4.59
CA VAL A 25 12.16 -2.91 5.41
C VAL A 25 13.39 -3.21 4.58
N TYR A 26 14.20 -2.18 4.34
CA TYR A 26 15.42 -2.27 3.56
C TYR A 26 16.60 -2.56 4.48
N TYR A 27 17.45 -3.52 4.09
CA TYR A 27 18.59 -3.94 4.90
C TYR A 27 19.85 -4.15 4.07
N ASN A 28 21.00 -3.93 4.70
CA ASN A 28 22.32 -4.14 4.11
C ASN A 28 22.79 -5.58 4.36
N THR A 29 22.99 -6.33 3.28
CA THR A 29 23.40 -7.73 3.32
C THR A 29 24.80 -7.97 3.85
N ASN A 30 25.65 -6.93 3.94
CA ASN A 30 26.99 -7.06 4.51
C ASN A 30 26.98 -7.25 6.04
N PHE A 31 25.91 -6.85 6.71
CA PHE A 31 25.79 -6.91 8.17
C PHE A 31 24.97 -8.10 8.64
N ILE A 32 24.10 -8.65 7.82
CA ILE A 32 23.21 -9.74 8.19
C ILE A 32 23.15 -10.83 7.11
N GLY A 33 23.23 -12.07 7.53
CA GLY A 33 23.17 -13.23 6.63
C GLY A 33 21.77 -13.86 6.48
N ASP A 34 20.84 -13.59 7.41
CA ASP A 34 19.50 -14.18 7.41
C ASP A 34 18.40 -13.12 7.57
N SER A 35 17.71 -12.86 6.47
CA SER A 35 16.59 -11.93 6.42
C SER A 35 15.35 -12.40 7.20
N ASN A 36 15.18 -13.70 7.40
CA ASN A 36 14.04 -14.24 8.16
C ASN A 36 14.19 -13.97 9.65
N SER A 37 15.42 -14.11 10.18
CA SER A 37 15.73 -13.76 11.56
C SER A 37 15.49 -12.25 11.80
N LEU A 38 15.94 -11.41 10.88
CA LEU A 38 15.72 -9.96 10.95
C LEU A 38 14.22 -9.64 10.91
N LYS A 39 13.46 -10.28 10.02
CA LYS A 39 12.00 -10.14 9.96
C LYS A 39 11.32 -10.47 11.29
N SER A 40 11.73 -11.58 11.91
CA SER A 40 11.18 -11.99 13.21
C SER A 40 11.48 -10.94 14.29
N SER A 41 12.70 -10.40 14.31
CA SER A 41 13.09 -9.34 15.26
C SER A 41 12.27 -8.05 15.05
N VAL A 42 11.98 -7.68 13.81
CA VAL A 42 11.09 -6.54 13.47
C VAL A 42 9.68 -6.78 14.01
N ILE A 43 9.10 -7.96 13.75
CA ILE A 43 7.76 -8.31 14.22
C ILE A 43 7.70 -8.30 15.75
N ASP A 44 8.71 -8.84 16.44
CA ASP A 44 8.77 -8.86 17.89
C ASP A 44 8.88 -7.44 18.48
N SER A 45 9.70 -6.58 17.89
CA SER A 45 9.84 -5.18 18.32
C SER A 45 8.55 -4.37 18.12
N VAL A 46 7.88 -4.54 16.99
CA VAL A 46 6.58 -3.94 16.71
C VAL A 46 5.51 -4.48 17.69
N SER A 47 5.52 -5.79 17.96
CA SER A 47 4.61 -6.42 18.94
C SER A 47 4.86 -5.89 20.35
N GLN A 48 6.10 -5.71 20.74
CA GLN A 48 6.44 -5.12 22.04
C GLN A 48 5.98 -3.66 22.13
N TYR A 49 6.18 -2.87 21.07
CA TYR A 49 5.68 -1.50 21.02
C TYR A 49 4.16 -1.44 21.07
N SER A 50 3.45 -2.36 20.43
CA SER A 50 1.99 -2.41 20.46
C SER A 50 1.42 -2.58 21.87
N ARG A 51 2.15 -3.27 22.75
CA ARG A 51 1.78 -3.48 24.17
C ARG A 51 2.13 -2.29 25.06
N SER A 52 2.80 -1.27 24.51
CA SER A 52 3.08 -0.05 25.29
C SER A 52 1.78 0.66 25.68
N GLY A 53 1.76 1.32 26.83
CA GLY A 53 0.57 1.99 27.34
C GLY A 53 0.09 3.20 26.51
N GLU A 54 0.76 3.51 25.39
CA GLU A 54 0.34 4.60 24.49
C GLU A 54 -0.67 4.13 23.43
N LEU A 55 -0.61 2.89 22.99
CA LEU A 55 -1.41 2.34 21.90
C LEU A 55 -2.67 1.63 22.39
N ASN A 56 -2.55 0.45 22.89
CA ASN A 56 -3.67 -0.44 23.19
C ASN A 56 -4.54 0.06 24.34
N LYS A 57 -5.32 1.11 24.07
CA LYS A 57 -6.24 1.74 25.03
C LYS A 57 -7.32 2.56 24.35
N PHE A 58 -8.32 2.96 25.12
CA PHE A 58 -9.25 4.03 24.73
C PHE A 58 -8.50 5.36 24.61
N GLY A 59 -8.79 6.11 23.56
CA GLY A 59 -8.09 7.37 23.29
C GLY A 59 -6.59 7.16 22.96
N GLY A 60 -6.21 5.96 22.55
CA GLY A 60 -4.85 5.65 22.12
C GLY A 60 -4.43 6.48 20.89
N ARG A 61 -3.14 6.67 20.75
CA ARG A 61 -2.57 7.37 19.60
C ARG A 61 -1.47 6.53 18.98
N PHE A 62 -1.66 6.17 17.72
CA PHE A 62 -0.60 5.62 16.89
C PHE A 62 0.18 6.78 16.28
N LYS A 63 1.49 6.82 16.53
CA LYS A 63 2.41 7.83 15.99
C LYS A 63 3.30 7.17 14.95
N TYR A 64 3.14 7.55 13.72
CA TYR A 64 3.87 7.00 12.57
C TYR A 64 5.40 7.12 12.75
N SER A 65 5.89 8.30 13.11
CA SER A 65 7.33 8.54 13.30
C SER A 65 7.94 7.68 14.40
N LYS A 66 7.19 7.38 15.46
CA LYS A 66 7.65 6.46 16.51
C LYS A 66 7.72 5.02 15.99
N MET A 67 6.73 4.60 15.23
CA MET A 67 6.70 3.25 14.67
C MET A 67 7.84 3.03 13.68
N THR A 68 8.08 3.96 12.76
CA THR A 68 9.21 3.87 11.83
C THR A 68 10.55 3.83 12.57
N SER A 69 10.71 4.62 13.63
CA SER A 69 11.92 4.59 14.48
C SER A 69 12.07 3.26 15.23
N VAL A 70 10.96 2.60 15.65
CA VAL A 70 11.02 1.27 16.27
C VAL A 70 11.52 0.24 15.28
N ILE A 71 11.06 0.30 14.01
CA ILE A 71 11.51 -0.61 12.95
C ILE A 71 12.98 -0.36 12.62
N ASP A 72 13.38 0.90 12.40
CA ASP A 72 14.76 1.26 12.05
C ASP A 72 15.76 0.92 13.17
N GLY A 73 15.31 1.00 14.42
CA GLY A 73 16.16 0.72 15.60
C GLY A 73 16.31 -0.76 15.96
N VAL A 74 15.74 -1.69 15.18
CA VAL A 74 15.82 -3.12 15.51
C VAL A 74 17.21 -3.69 15.33
N ASP A 75 17.90 -3.29 14.27
CA ASP A 75 19.22 -3.79 13.91
C ASP A 75 19.98 -2.75 13.07
N GLU A 76 21.31 -2.70 13.25
CA GLU A 76 22.19 -1.78 12.50
C GLU A 76 22.20 -2.06 10.98
N SER A 77 21.79 -3.24 10.57
CA SER A 77 21.68 -3.61 9.15
C SER A 77 20.52 -2.92 8.46
N ILE A 78 19.48 -2.47 9.18
CA ILE A 78 18.34 -1.79 8.61
C ILE A 78 18.75 -0.38 8.18
N THR A 79 18.59 -0.10 6.89
CA THR A 79 18.97 1.20 6.30
C THR A 79 17.80 2.16 6.21
N SER A 80 16.59 1.63 6.00
CA SER A 80 15.35 2.42 5.95
C SER A 80 14.11 1.52 5.97
N ASN A 81 12.96 2.12 6.20
CA ASN A 81 11.67 1.46 5.97
C ASN A 81 10.70 2.37 5.22
N ILE A 82 9.82 1.76 4.43
CA ILE A 82 8.66 2.42 3.81
C ILE A 82 7.43 1.69 4.35
N THR A 83 6.67 2.38 5.20
CA THR A 83 5.54 1.80 5.92
C THR A 83 4.24 2.51 5.54
N ASN A 84 3.28 1.76 5.04
CA ASN A 84 1.92 2.22 4.81
C ASN A 84 1.06 1.86 6.02
N VAL A 85 0.19 2.77 6.40
CA VAL A 85 -0.73 2.58 7.52
C VAL A 85 -2.13 2.32 6.97
N LEU A 86 -2.76 1.29 7.48
CA LEU A 86 -4.13 0.91 7.18
C LEU A 86 -4.93 0.90 8.49
N ILE A 87 -6.19 1.27 8.41
CA ILE A 87 -7.10 1.18 9.56
C ILE A 87 -8.25 0.25 9.22
N ARG A 88 -8.69 -0.53 10.21
CA ARG A 88 -9.74 -1.53 10.03
C ARG A 88 -10.75 -1.50 11.18
N ARG A 89 -12.01 -1.68 10.81
CA ARG A 89 -13.12 -1.94 11.72
C ARG A 89 -13.76 -3.29 11.39
N ASN A 90 -14.22 -3.97 12.41
CA ASN A 90 -15.01 -5.20 12.28
C ASN A 90 -16.48 -4.87 12.42
N LEU A 91 -17.23 -5.14 11.35
CA LEU A 91 -18.68 -5.12 11.36
C LEU A 91 -19.19 -6.48 11.86
N LYS A 92 -19.98 -6.51 12.91
CA LYS A 92 -20.73 -7.70 13.34
C LYS A 92 -22.06 -7.72 12.61
N ALA A 93 -22.18 -8.62 11.63
CA ALA A 93 -23.39 -8.74 10.81
C ALA A 93 -24.51 -9.45 11.59
N MET A 94 -25.70 -8.89 11.50
CA MET A 94 -26.93 -9.56 11.95
C MET A 94 -27.43 -10.42 10.78
N ILE A 95 -27.17 -11.71 10.86
CA ILE A 95 -27.48 -12.64 9.78
C ILE A 95 -28.99 -12.80 9.63
N ASP A 96 -29.46 -12.83 8.38
CA ASP A 96 -30.88 -12.98 7.98
C ASP A 96 -31.79 -11.88 8.51
N VAL A 97 -31.25 -10.70 8.82
CA VAL A 97 -32.00 -9.53 9.29
C VAL A 97 -31.69 -8.32 8.41
N PHE A 98 -32.74 -7.64 7.94
CA PHE A 98 -32.57 -6.35 7.26
C PHE A 98 -32.13 -5.28 8.25
N THR A 99 -30.89 -4.85 8.15
CA THR A 99 -30.27 -3.92 9.09
C THR A 99 -29.44 -2.88 8.33
N GLN A 100 -29.45 -1.65 8.81
CA GLN A 100 -28.56 -0.57 8.41
C GLN A 100 -27.35 -0.59 9.32
N TYR A 101 -26.15 -0.35 8.76
CA TYR A 101 -24.91 -0.34 9.53
C TYR A 101 -24.18 0.98 9.39
N GLU A 102 -23.65 1.45 10.50
CA GLU A 102 -22.79 2.63 10.58
C GLU A 102 -21.46 2.26 11.23
N LEU A 103 -20.36 2.63 10.59
CA LEU A 103 -19.01 2.43 11.10
C LEU A 103 -18.25 3.75 11.13
N CYS A 104 -17.96 4.23 12.33
CA CYS A 104 -17.15 5.41 12.55
C CYS A 104 -15.71 4.99 12.83
N PHE A 105 -14.78 5.45 12.02
CA PHE A 105 -13.33 5.27 12.22
C PHE A 105 -12.72 6.45 12.95
N ASP A 106 -13.43 7.60 12.96
CA ASP A 106 -12.98 8.86 13.58
C ASP A 106 -11.63 9.38 13.08
N ASN A 107 -11.19 8.91 11.94
CA ASN A 107 -9.99 9.35 11.24
C ASN A 107 -10.35 9.63 9.80
N GLN A 108 -9.90 10.76 9.27
CA GLN A 108 -10.14 11.10 7.88
C GLN A 108 -9.58 10.03 6.95
N PHE A 109 -10.30 9.70 5.90
CA PHE A 109 -9.85 8.76 4.90
C PHE A 109 -9.13 9.47 3.75
N TYR A 110 -8.09 8.84 3.23
CA TYR A 110 -7.53 9.24 1.95
C TYR A 110 -8.56 8.99 0.84
N HIS A 111 -8.67 9.92 -0.11
CA HIS A 111 -9.53 9.74 -1.29
C HIS A 111 -8.91 10.41 -2.51
N GLU A 112 -9.05 9.76 -3.64
CA GLU A 112 -8.61 10.23 -4.95
C GLU A 112 -9.64 9.83 -5.99
N LEU A 113 -9.85 10.67 -7.00
CA LEU A 113 -11.01 10.60 -7.90
C LEU A 113 -11.15 9.24 -8.60
N ASP A 114 -10.06 8.64 -9.01
CA ASP A 114 -10.07 7.38 -9.76
C ASP A 114 -9.56 6.17 -8.93
N ALA A 115 -9.52 6.31 -7.61
CA ALA A 115 -9.07 5.27 -6.70
C ALA A 115 -10.19 4.76 -5.80
N TYR A 116 -10.02 3.54 -5.31
CA TYR A 116 -10.89 2.93 -4.31
C TYR A 116 -10.11 2.82 -2.99
N ASN A 117 -10.66 3.37 -1.92
CA ASN A 117 -10.02 3.29 -0.62
C ASN A 117 -10.61 2.19 0.26
N ILE A 118 -11.95 2.10 0.31
CA ILE A 118 -12.63 1.15 1.17
C ILE A 118 -12.59 -0.25 0.59
N LYS A 119 -12.22 -1.22 1.42
CA LYS A 119 -12.19 -2.65 1.06
C LYS A 119 -12.82 -3.47 2.16
N SER A 120 -13.53 -4.52 1.80
CA SER A 120 -14.08 -5.46 2.77
C SER A 120 -13.62 -6.89 2.52
N THR A 121 -13.72 -7.72 3.55
CA THR A 121 -13.76 -9.17 3.36
C THR A 121 -15.09 -9.57 2.73
N GLY A 122 -15.13 -10.74 2.08
CA GLY A 122 -16.32 -11.23 1.40
C GLY A 122 -17.47 -11.57 2.34
N PHE A 123 -18.68 -11.34 1.88
CA PHE A 123 -19.93 -11.72 2.53
C PHE A 123 -21.01 -12.01 1.48
N SER A 124 -22.15 -12.56 1.88
CA SER A 124 -23.27 -12.81 1.00
C SER A 124 -24.49 -11.98 1.44
N VAL A 125 -25.25 -11.51 0.49
CA VAL A 125 -26.49 -10.74 0.74
C VAL A 125 -27.68 -11.39 0.07
N SER A 126 -28.86 -11.20 0.62
CA SER A 126 -30.08 -11.77 0.06
C SER A 126 -30.35 -11.21 -1.35
N GLY A 127 -30.77 -12.09 -2.25
CA GLY A 127 -31.09 -11.73 -3.64
C GLY A 127 -29.88 -11.60 -4.57
N VAL A 128 -28.67 -11.90 -4.09
CA VAL A 128 -27.43 -11.92 -4.89
C VAL A 128 -26.73 -13.26 -4.69
N ASP A 129 -26.51 -13.99 -5.77
CA ASP A 129 -25.78 -15.26 -5.71
C ASP A 129 -24.28 -15.05 -5.56
N GLY A 130 -23.68 -15.80 -4.63
CA GLY A 130 -22.24 -15.83 -4.41
C GLY A 130 -21.73 -14.78 -3.42
N THR A 131 -20.41 -14.68 -3.34
CA THR A 131 -19.70 -13.76 -2.44
C THR A 131 -19.59 -12.39 -3.08
N VAL A 132 -19.90 -11.35 -2.29
CA VAL A 132 -19.74 -9.95 -2.68
C VAL A 132 -18.70 -9.26 -1.80
N TYR A 133 -18.16 -8.18 -2.32
CA TYR A 133 -17.19 -7.32 -1.66
C TYR A 133 -17.67 -5.86 -1.72
N LEU A 134 -17.27 -5.07 -0.73
CA LEU A 134 -17.58 -3.65 -0.65
C LEU A 134 -16.39 -2.82 -1.14
N ALA A 135 -16.67 -1.81 -1.94
CA ALA A 135 -15.73 -0.76 -2.29
C ALA A 135 -16.45 0.59 -2.41
N ASP A 136 -15.69 1.65 -2.54
CA ASP A 136 -16.18 3.03 -2.64
C ASP A 136 -15.85 3.66 -4.00
N ARG A 137 -16.56 4.71 -4.32
CA ARG A 137 -16.24 5.59 -5.45
C ARG A 137 -16.46 7.04 -5.02
N VAL A 138 -15.45 7.85 -5.17
CA VAL A 138 -15.48 9.28 -4.86
C VAL A 138 -16.49 9.99 -5.75
N VAL A 139 -17.28 10.90 -5.18
CA VAL A 139 -18.10 11.84 -5.94
C VAL A 139 -17.27 13.08 -6.21
N GLU A 140 -17.09 13.43 -7.48
CA GLU A 140 -16.28 14.56 -7.91
C GLU A 140 -16.68 15.86 -7.21
N GLY A 141 -15.71 16.59 -6.67
CA GLY A 141 -15.93 17.83 -5.94
C GLY A 141 -16.57 17.71 -4.57
N SER A 142 -16.62 16.50 -4.00
CA SER A 142 -17.23 16.22 -2.70
C SER A 142 -16.31 15.39 -1.80
N ASN A 143 -16.44 15.58 -0.49
CA ASN A 143 -15.82 14.71 0.52
C ASN A 143 -16.69 13.48 0.83
N ILE A 144 -17.72 13.22 0.01
CA ILE A 144 -18.61 12.08 0.12
C ILE A 144 -18.37 11.14 -1.06
N GLY A 145 -18.40 9.83 -0.81
CA GLY A 145 -18.38 8.80 -1.84
C GLY A 145 -19.59 7.88 -1.75
N ASN A 146 -19.83 7.14 -2.84
CA ASN A 146 -20.85 6.09 -2.88
C ASN A 146 -20.19 4.74 -2.67
N LEU A 147 -20.80 3.93 -1.82
CA LEU A 147 -20.43 2.52 -1.67
C LEU A 147 -21.12 1.68 -2.73
N PHE A 148 -20.41 0.72 -3.26
CA PHE A 148 -20.95 -0.26 -4.20
C PHE A 148 -20.53 -1.68 -3.83
N LEU A 149 -21.31 -2.65 -4.29
CA LEU A 149 -20.99 -4.05 -4.18
C LEU A 149 -20.50 -4.60 -5.52
N PHE A 150 -19.50 -5.46 -5.46
CA PHE A 150 -19.00 -6.17 -6.61
C PHE A 150 -18.71 -7.64 -6.29
N LYS A 151 -18.65 -8.44 -7.32
CA LYS A 151 -18.16 -9.82 -7.30
C LYS A 151 -16.86 -9.92 -8.06
N LEU A 152 -16.07 -10.93 -7.74
CA LEU A 152 -14.93 -11.35 -8.54
C LEU A 152 -15.36 -12.56 -9.38
N THR A 153 -15.28 -12.43 -10.70
CA THR A 153 -15.48 -13.52 -11.64
C THR A 153 -14.09 -14.03 -12.04
N ASP A 154 -13.87 -15.34 -11.90
CA ASP A 154 -12.57 -15.99 -12.18
C ASP A 154 -11.38 -15.35 -11.44
N ASP A 155 -11.61 -14.83 -10.21
CA ASP A 155 -10.65 -14.17 -9.32
C ASP A 155 -9.99 -12.88 -9.87
N ILE A 156 -10.40 -12.40 -11.03
CA ILE A 156 -9.76 -11.26 -11.72
C ILE A 156 -10.77 -10.20 -12.15
N ASP A 157 -11.86 -10.60 -12.78
CA ASP A 157 -12.82 -9.66 -13.35
C ASP A 157 -13.83 -9.17 -12.31
N VAL A 158 -14.04 -7.85 -12.30
CA VAL A 158 -14.95 -7.18 -11.37
C VAL A 158 -16.32 -6.98 -12.00
N GLU A 159 -17.34 -7.62 -11.46
CA GLU A 159 -18.75 -7.41 -11.81
C GLU A 159 -19.42 -6.54 -10.73
N ILE A 160 -19.90 -5.35 -11.10
CA ILE A 160 -20.63 -4.48 -10.17
C ILE A 160 -22.05 -5.01 -10.01
N VAL A 161 -22.41 -5.37 -8.78
CA VAL A 161 -23.73 -5.91 -8.42
C VAL A 161 -24.72 -4.81 -8.03
N SER A 162 -24.23 -3.81 -7.31
CA SER A 162 -25.03 -2.68 -6.82
C SER A 162 -24.16 -1.42 -6.75
N THR A 163 -24.65 -0.32 -7.33
CA THR A 163 -23.93 0.96 -7.36
C THR A 163 -24.32 1.91 -6.21
N ASN A 164 -25.34 1.58 -5.44
CA ASN A 164 -25.85 2.41 -4.35
C ASN A 164 -26.09 1.55 -3.10
N PHE A 165 -25.00 1.10 -2.52
CA PHE A 165 -25.05 0.25 -1.32
C PHE A 165 -24.93 1.05 -0.03
N GLY A 166 -24.50 2.29 -0.12
CA GLY A 166 -24.30 3.19 1.01
C GLY A 166 -23.49 4.41 0.65
N THR A 167 -22.99 5.11 1.65
CA THR A 167 -22.16 6.29 1.50
C THR A 167 -20.94 6.25 2.41
N VAL A 168 -19.87 6.93 2.01
CA VAL A 168 -18.69 7.17 2.83
C VAL A 168 -18.45 8.68 2.95
N ASP A 169 -18.25 9.15 4.18
CA ASP A 169 -17.80 10.50 4.48
C ASP A 169 -16.29 10.45 4.77
N TYR A 170 -15.47 10.89 3.81
CA TYR A 170 -14.01 10.80 3.92
C TYR A 170 -13.44 11.76 4.97
N GLU A 171 -14.09 12.91 5.18
CA GLU A 171 -13.64 13.90 6.15
C GLU A 171 -13.89 13.44 7.60
N LYS A 172 -15.03 12.82 7.84
CA LYS A 172 -15.35 12.27 9.17
C LYS A 172 -14.75 10.90 9.41
N GLY A 173 -14.45 10.13 8.34
CA GLY A 173 -14.09 8.74 8.44
C GLY A 173 -15.26 7.86 8.84
N GLU A 174 -16.42 8.09 8.21
CA GLU A 174 -17.67 7.38 8.49
C GLU A 174 -18.16 6.61 7.27
N ILE A 175 -18.64 5.42 7.50
CA ILE A 175 -19.22 4.53 6.49
C ILE A 175 -20.66 4.22 6.91
N LEU A 176 -21.62 4.54 6.04
CA LEU A 176 -23.02 4.22 6.22
C LEU A 176 -23.43 3.20 5.15
N ILE A 177 -23.79 1.99 5.56
CA ILE A 177 -24.31 0.94 4.69
C ILE A 177 -25.84 0.99 4.77
N ASN A 178 -26.50 1.06 3.62
CA ASN A 178 -27.96 1.05 3.53
C ASN A 178 -28.53 -0.25 4.10
N THR A 179 -29.84 -0.26 4.34
CA THR A 179 -30.53 -1.44 4.85
C THR A 179 -30.29 -2.64 3.93
N VAL A 180 -29.67 -3.66 4.46
CA VAL A 180 -29.29 -4.88 3.78
C VAL A 180 -29.54 -6.11 4.64
N ASN A 181 -29.85 -7.22 4.01
CA ASN A 181 -29.88 -8.53 4.67
C ASN A 181 -28.62 -9.31 4.30
N ILE A 182 -27.69 -9.43 5.24
CA ILE A 182 -26.47 -10.25 5.12
C ILE A 182 -26.85 -11.68 5.52
N THR A 183 -26.60 -12.63 4.62
CA THR A 183 -26.96 -14.04 4.84
C THR A 183 -25.80 -14.89 5.33
N SER A 184 -24.56 -14.51 5.00
CA SER A 184 -23.35 -15.16 5.54
C SER A 184 -22.12 -14.26 5.41
N THR A 185 -21.06 -14.60 6.13
CA THR A 185 -19.76 -13.93 6.07
C THR A 185 -18.65 -14.96 5.85
N LEU A 186 -17.58 -14.60 5.15
CA LEU A 186 -16.42 -15.49 4.99
C LEU A 186 -15.65 -15.69 6.29
N LEU A 187 -15.66 -14.69 7.16
CA LEU A 187 -14.99 -14.78 8.45
C LEU A 187 -15.93 -15.34 9.53
N PRO A 188 -15.37 -16.00 10.57
CA PRO A 188 -16.16 -16.53 11.67
C PRO A 188 -16.84 -15.42 12.47
N GLU A 189 -17.79 -15.82 13.32
CA GLU A 189 -18.54 -14.94 14.20
C GLU A 189 -19.32 -13.81 13.48
N ASN A 190 -19.79 -14.08 12.28
CA ASN A 190 -20.54 -13.13 11.46
C ASN A 190 -19.81 -11.79 11.27
N THR A 191 -18.51 -11.86 11.06
CA THR A 191 -17.65 -10.69 10.95
C THR A 191 -17.40 -10.34 9.49
N VAL A 192 -17.58 -9.06 9.15
CA VAL A 192 -17.05 -8.45 7.91
C VAL A 192 -16.02 -7.41 8.35
N GLU A 193 -14.77 -7.61 7.91
CA GLU A 193 -13.72 -6.63 8.12
C GLU A 193 -13.79 -5.56 7.05
N ILE A 194 -13.74 -4.30 7.45
CA ILE A 194 -13.72 -3.16 6.55
C ILE A 194 -12.45 -2.37 6.83
N GLN A 195 -11.63 -2.24 5.79
CA GLN A 195 -10.31 -1.60 5.82
C GLN A 195 -10.32 -0.33 4.99
N ALA A 196 -9.59 0.69 5.46
CA ALA A 196 -9.39 1.95 4.78
C ALA A 196 -7.96 2.46 4.96
N VAL A 197 -7.50 3.30 4.04
CA VAL A 197 -6.27 4.08 4.17
C VAL A 197 -6.62 5.42 4.81
N PRO A 198 -6.05 5.78 5.95
CA PRO A 198 -6.28 7.09 6.55
C PRO A 198 -5.56 8.18 5.76
N LEU A 199 -6.07 9.41 5.82
CA LEU A 199 -5.42 10.58 5.21
C LEU A 199 -4.08 10.90 5.89
N SER A 200 -4.03 10.73 7.20
CA SER A 200 -2.82 10.88 8.01
C SER A 200 -2.27 9.51 8.40
N ASN A 201 -0.95 9.35 8.34
CA ASN A 201 -0.30 8.15 8.88
C ASN A 201 -0.37 8.06 10.43
N ASP A 202 -0.65 9.18 11.12
CA ASP A 202 -0.97 9.15 12.54
C ASP A 202 -2.44 8.80 12.73
N VAL A 203 -2.75 7.85 13.62
CA VAL A 203 -4.12 7.38 13.89
C VAL A 203 -4.50 7.65 15.33
N LEU A 204 -5.70 8.20 15.51
CA LEU A 204 -6.26 8.54 16.83
C LEU A 204 -7.44 7.62 17.14
N GLY A 205 -7.36 6.92 18.28
CA GLY A 205 -8.54 6.31 18.89
C GLY A 205 -9.30 7.38 19.67
N ARG A 206 -10.51 7.74 19.25
CA ARG A 206 -11.36 8.64 20.04
C ARG A 206 -11.97 7.91 21.23
N LYS A 207 -12.69 8.65 22.09
CA LYS A 207 -13.13 8.19 23.43
C LYS A 207 -13.82 6.83 23.46
N GLU A 208 -14.54 6.46 22.40
CA GLU A 208 -15.32 5.22 22.33
C GLU A 208 -14.60 4.09 21.59
N LEU A 209 -13.49 4.41 20.94
CA LEU A 209 -12.72 3.43 20.18
C LEU A 209 -11.49 2.96 20.97
N TYR A 210 -11.38 1.65 21.10
CA TYR A 210 -10.15 1.04 21.61
C TYR A 210 -9.18 0.87 20.45
N LEU A 211 -8.10 1.65 20.46
CA LEU A 211 -7.06 1.55 19.43
C LEU A 211 -6.21 0.32 19.68
N GLN A 212 -6.00 -0.50 18.67
CA GLN A 212 -5.16 -1.68 18.73
C GLN A 212 -4.31 -1.82 17.47
N LEU A 213 -3.00 -1.97 17.63
CA LEU A 213 -2.12 -2.35 16.53
C LEU A 213 -2.20 -3.88 16.33
N SER A 214 -2.60 -4.30 15.13
CA SER A 214 -2.71 -5.70 14.76
C SER A 214 -1.42 -6.16 14.05
N THR A 215 -0.49 -6.75 14.79
CA THR A 215 0.74 -7.31 14.21
C THR A 215 0.47 -8.56 13.37
N GLU A 216 -0.58 -9.31 13.69
CA GLU A 216 -0.96 -10.53 12.97
C GLU A 216 -1.42 -10.25 11.53
N LYS A 217 -2.07 -9.10 11.32
CA LYS A 217 -2.55 -8.66 10.00
C LYS A 217 -1.65 -7.62 9.35
N SER A 218 -0.55 -7.27 10.00
CA SER A 218 0.49 -6.44 9.42
C SER A 218 1.44 -7.26 8.57
N ASN A 219 1.88 -6.69 7.46
CA ASN A 219 2.83 -7.32 6.56
C ASN A 219 4.19 -6.63 6.65
N PHE A 220 5.26 -7.43 6.77
CA PHE A 220 6.63 -6.96 6.78
C PHE A 220 7.41 -7.67 5.68
N THR A 221 7.82 -6.93 4.67
CA THR A 221 8.58 -7.45 3.53
C THR A 221 10.02 -6.97 3.61
N MET A 222 10.93 -7.91 3.80
CA MET A 222 12.37 -7.61 3.83
C MET A 222 12.89 -7.43 2.41
N ARG A 223 13.57 -6.31 2.15
CA ARG A 223 14.20 -5.99 0.86
C ARG A 223 15.66 -5.67 1.04
N GLN A 224 16.49 -6.21 0.17
CA GLN A 224 17.91 -5.86 0.14
C GLN A 224 18.08 -4.41 -0.31
N ASP A 225 18.83 -3.63 0.46
CA ASP A 225 19.28 -2.32 0.01
C ASP A 225 20.52 -2.50 -0.86
N LEU A 226 20.29 -2.58 -2.15
CA LEU A 226 21.33 -2.84 -3.14
C LEU A 226 22.35 -1.69 -3.25
N ILE A 227 21.95 -0.49 -2.88
CA ILE A 227 22.82 0.69 -2.90
C ILE A 227 23.79 0.63 -1.72
N SER A 228 23.29 0.45 -0.51
CA SER A 228 24.10 0.39 0.71
C SER A 228 24.91 -0.89 0.81
N SER A 229 24.43 -2.02 0.29
CA SER A 229 25.14 -3.29 0.35
C SER A 229 26.31 -3.40 -0.64
N GLY A 230 26.43 -2.46 -1.55
CA GLY A 230 27.44 -2.50 -2.60
C GLY A 230 27.21 -3.61 -3.64
N ALA A 231 26.14 -4.38 -3.53
CA ALA A 231 25.85 -5.50 -4.42
C ALA A 231 25.68 -5.10 -5.89
N ASN A 232 25.37 -3.83 -6.13
CA ASN A 232 25.13 -3.28 -7.46
C ASN A 232 26.21 -2.31 -7.96
N VAL A 233 27.30 -2.16 -7.23
CA VAL A 233 28.35 -1.17 -7.61
C VAL A 233 28.96 -1.47 -8.97
N SER A 234 29.04 -2.75 -9.34
CA SER A 234 29.65 -3.15 -10.62
C SER A 234 28.69 -3.09 -11.81
N GLY A 235 27.39 -2.99 -11.58
CA GLY A 235 26.38 -3.04 -12.64
C GLY A 235 25.49 -1.82 -12.76
N THR A 236 25.43 -1.00 -11.73
CA THR A 236 24.54 0.16 -11.72
C THR A 236 25.22 1.33 -12.40
N ARG A 237 24.67 1.74 -13.51
CA ARG A 237 25.06 2.97 -14.15
C ARG A 237 24.24 4.11 -13.56
N PHE A 238 24.93 5.03 -12.95
CA PHE A 238 24.34 6.25 -12.40
C PHE A 238 24.14 7.36 -13.44
N ASP A 239 24.26 7.05 -14.71
CA ASP A 239 24.00 7.95 -15.83
C ASP A 239 22.56 8.47 -15.86
N VAL A 240 21.69 7.79 -15.17
CA VAL A 240 20.29 8.17 -14.99
C VAL A 240 20.13 9.54 -14.36
N GLN A 241 21.06 9.96 -13.52
CA GLN A 241 20.97 11.25 -12.83
C GLN A 241 21.08 12.43 -13.77
N SER A 242 21.78 12.30 -14.86
CA SER A 242 21.87 13.34 -15.88
C SER A 242 20.53 13.56 -16.59
N SER A 243 19.58 12.64 -16.45
CA SER A 243 18.26 12.76 -17.07
C SER A 243 17.38 13.84 -16.46
N TYR A 244 17.62 14.21 -15.24
CA TYR A 244 16.84 15.25 -14.57
C TYR A 244 17.07 16.65 -15.13
N SER A 245 18.24 16.90 -15.73
CA SER A 245 18.57 18.19 -16.33
C SER A 245 18.08 18.32 -17.77
N ASN A 246 17.82 17.21 -18.47
CA ASN A 246 17.47 17.21 -19.90
C ASN A 246 16.65 15.97 -20.29
N GLY A 247 15.45 15.81 -19.74
CA GLY A 247 14.61 14.61 -19.76
C GLY A 247 14.52 13.80 -21.06
N ASN A 248 14.55 14.44 -22.25
CA ASN A 248 14.44 13.70 -23.50
C ASN A 248 15.76 13.21 -24.07
N LYS A 249 16.88 13.85 -23.73
CA LYS A 249 18.19 13.51 -24.29
C LYS A 249 18.79 12.27 -23.62
N VAL A 250 18.47 12.06 -22.36
CA VAL A 250 19.09 11.01 -21.58
C VAL A 250 18.43 9.66 -21.80
N ARG A 251 17.16 9.63 -22.16
CA ARG A 251 16.52 8.36 -22.56
C ARG A 251 17.22 7.71 -23.75
N GLY A 252 17.65 8.52 -24.72
CA GLY A 252 18.43 8.02 -25.84
C GLY A 252 19.81 7.49 -25.41
N ALA A 253 20.49 8.22 -24.54
CA ALA A 253 21.84 7.84 -24.07
C ALA A 253 21.84 6.57 -23.23
N ILE A 254 20.80 6.35 -22.40
CA ILE A 254 20.68 5.16 -21.56
C ILE A 254 20.41 3.91 -22.40
N VAL A 255 19.51 4.01 -23.37
CA VAL A 255 19.20 2.88 -24.26
C VAL A 255 20.41 2.47 -25.09
N THR A 256 21.21 3.43 -25.52
CA THR A 256 22.36 3.19 -26.35
C THR A 256 23.56 2.63 -25.59
N SER A 257 23.71 2.99 -24.33
CA SER A 257 24.79 2.42 -23.52
C SER A 257 24.51 0.94 -23.15
N SER A 258 23.28 0.49 -23.20
CA SER A 258 22.93 -0.91 -22.95
C SER A 258 23.13 -1.82 -24.16
N ALA A 259 23.12 -1.28 -25.35
CA ALA A 259 23.06 -2.07 -26.58
C ALA A 259 24.43 -2.47 -27.19
N GLY A 260 25.54 -2.16 -26.52
CA GLY A 260 26.79 -2.63 -27.08
C GLY A 260 28.06 -1.88 -26.74
N GLY A 261 28.05 -0.95 -25.79
CA GLY A 261 29.27 -0.29 -25.30
C GLY A 261 30.02 0.58 -26.33
N GLY A 262 29.41 0.88 -27.47
CA GLY A 262 30.01 1.69 -28.54
C GLY A 262 29.88 3.19 -28.25
N LYS A 263 30.89 3.95 -28.59
CA LYS A 263 30.84 5.41 -28.58
C LYS A 263 29.93 5.87 -29.72
N LEU A 264 29.05 6.86 -29.42
CA LEU A 264 28.26 7.49 -30.49
C LEU A 264 29.15 8.04 -31.59
N VAL A 265 28.96 7.55 -32.77
CA VAL A 265 29.78 7.94 -33.97
C VAL A 265 29.07 9.03 -34.76
N GLY A 266 27.74 8.97 -34.85
CA GLY A 266 26.95 9.93 -35.61
C GLY A 266 25.47 9.53 -35.66
N TYR A 267 24.79 10.06 -36.66
CA TYR A 267 23.37 9.74 -36.90
C TYR A 267 23.18 9.28 -38.35
N VAL A 268 22.44 8.20 -38.53
CA VAL A 268 22.04 7.66 -39.84
C VAL A 268 20.53 7.75 -39.93
N ASN A 269 19.99 8.45 -40.91
CA ASN A 269 18.55 8.66 -41.10
C ASN A 269 17.85 9.17 -39.83
N GLY A 270 18.53 10.05 -39.05
CA GLY A 270 18.01 10.62 -37.83
C GLY A 270 18.10 9.69 -36.59
N GLN A 271 18.64 8.48 -36.72
CA GLN A 271 18.89 7.55 -35.63
C GLN A 271 20.36 7.52 -35.23
N ALA A 272 20.62 7.46 -33.91
CA ALA A 272 21.98 7.40 -33.38
C ALA A 272 22.70 6.11 -33.80
N TYR A 273 23.91 6.25 -34.33
CA TYR A 273 24.72 5.15 -34.81
C TYR A 273 25.98 4.93 -33.96
N TYR A 274 26.21 3.69 -33.57
CA TYR A 274 27.29 3.26 -32.66
C TYR A 274 28.20 2.20 -33.28
N GLY A 275 27.97 1.85 -34.53
CA GLY A 275 28.75 0.86 -35.26
C GLY A 275 30.12 1.40 -35.73
N GLU A 276 30.85 0.53 -36.40
CA GLU A 276 32.09 0.90 -37.05
C GLU A 276 31.83 1.89 -38.22
N PHE A 277 32.76 2.76 -38.45
CA PHE A 277 32.70 3.72 -39.55
C PHE A 277 34.05 3.86 -40.21
N HIS A 278 34.06 4.25 -41.47
CA HIS A 278 35.24 4.67 -42.19
C HIS A 278 35.04 6.09 -42.73
N THR A 279 36.14 6.78 -42.96
CA THR A 279 36.13 8.14 -43.47
C THR A 279 36.60 8.14 -44.94
N MET A 280 35.80 8.74 -45.78
CA MET A 280 36.13 8.92 -47.20
C MET A 280 37.19 10.03 -47.38
N PRO A 281 37.89 10.09 -48.53
CA PRO A 281 38.90 11.11 -48.81
C PRO A 281 38.36 12.54 -48.77
N ASP A 282 37.07 12.74 -48.94
CA ASP A 282 36.36 14.02 -48.84
C ASP A 282 35.99 14.42 -47.39
N GLY A 283 36.32 13.57 -46.41
CA GLY A 283 36.03 13.77 -45.00
C GLY A 283 34.65 13.26 -44.54
N THR A 284 33.84 12.71 -45.44
CA THR A 284 32.53 12.13 -45.11
C THR A 284 32.70 10.83 -44.34
N LYS A 285 31.94 10.64 -43.26
CA LYS A 285 31.89 9.41 -42.48
C LYS A 285 30.75 8.53 -42.95
N MET A 286 31.04 7.27 -43.22
CA MET A 286 30.05 6.28 -43.66
C MET A 286 30.06 5.05 -42.76
N THR A 287 28.91 4.41 -42.61
CA THR A 287 28.76 3.19 -41.78
C THR A 287 29.61 2.02 -42.30
N GLY A 288 30.08 1.20 -41.34
CA GLY A 288 30.93 0.03 -41.64
C GLY A 288 32.44 0.33 -41.60
N SER A 289 33.26 -0.71 -41.38
CA SER A 289 34.71 -0.61 -41.28
C SER A 289 35.40 -0.38 -42.63
N SER A 290 34.69 -0.62 -43.72
CA SER A 290 35.20 -0.43 -45.11
C SER A 290 34.06 -0.01 -46.03
N HIS A 291 34.41 0.63 -47.14
CA HIS A 291 33.43 1.07 -48.11
C HIS A 291 32.73 -0.12 -48.79
N SER A 292 31.39 -0.10 -48.77
CA SER A 292 30.55 -1.07 -49.46
C SER A 292 29.29 -0.37 -49.99
N VAL A 293 28.61 -1.04 -50.93
CA VAL A 293 27.35 -0.49 -51.50
C VAL A 293 26.22 -0.27 -50.46
N ASN A 294 26.37 -0.80 -49.23
CA ASN A 294 25.43 -0.63 -48.14
C ASN A 294 25.90 0.37 -47.06
N SER A 295 27.04 1.07 -47.29
CA SER A 295 27.50 2.12 -46.37
C SER A 295 26.66 3.39 -46.55
N THR A 296 26.13 3.94 -45.47
CA THR A 296 25.28 5.15 -45.44
C THR A 296 25.83 6.20 -44.49
#